data_4febb1da48f3f694eba29e564cf97334
#
_entry.id   4febb1da48f3f694eba29e564cf97334
#
_cell.length_a   1.000
_cell.length_b   1.000
_cell.length_c   1.000
_cell.angle_alpha   90.00
_cell.angle_beta   90.00
_cell.angle_gamma   90.00
#
_symmetry.space_group_name_H-M   'P 1'
#
loop_
_entity.id
_entity.type
_entity.pdbx_description
1 polymer ?
#
loop_
_entity_poly.entity_id
_entity_poly.type
_entity_poly.pdbx_seq_one_letter_code
_entity_poly.pdbx_strand_id
1 'polypeptide(L)'
;TITVDDADASGFAFQVGDMIKFHTNDSITATSNGAITTASINLTVDANSGTIAVGNRVIAAGIDEVVTVKTVTSQTALILDKAITIADNVSMAFSTYASVEDGNKEYEVTAINSEVLSIRLKDDADSGGLQTIIPDNSFITRRWRFSDRFDGAPRTSAWNTQNGRGAGDEIHVVVFDGTGDITGFKVDVAGQRTAAIIETYGNLSKNPSAKGPQGDSIYYPTVFFNQSDFVYWGDHISTGTNWGTDTTTAYTELKPITLVTFTGGTDDFAVTQGELELAYDLFSDAETVDVNLVLGGPSSGVTNTAAGQDTHVTMITSLVEGRKDCVAFVSPYRAATVGITNSTTQTENVVEAFELCPSSSYVVFDSGYKYMYDKYNDVYRYVPLNGDIGGLCAATDGVADPWFSPAGYNRGNVRGAISLSYNPTGGERDQLYRARINPVVNFPGQGVVLFGDKTALTKPSAFDRINVRRLFLVLEKAIATA
;
A
#
# COMPACT_ATOMS: atom_id res chain seq x y z
N THR A 1 -13.32 9.23 33.47
CA THR A 1 -12.06 9.96 33.20
C THR A 1 -11.13 9.86 34.39
N ILE A 2 -9.86 9.81 34.15
CA ILE A 2 -8.77 9.88 35.13
C ILE A 2 -7.83 11.01 34.72
N THR A 3 -7.19 11.64 35.72
CA THR A 3 -6.10 12.58 35.49
C THR A 3 -4.80 11.86 35.76
N VAL A 4 -3.82 12.01 34.89
CA VAL A 4 -2.50 11.36 34.98
C VAL A 4 -1.47 12.45 35.24
N ASP A 5 -0.71 12.32 36.31
CA ASP A 5 0.43 13.19 36.58
C ASP A 5 1.52 12.90 35.52
N ASP A 6 2.13 13.93 34.98
CA ASP A 6 3.26 13.84 34.08
C ASP A 6 2.99 13.07 32.75
N ALA A 7 1.77 13.09 32.23
CA ALA A 7 1.47 12.50 30.91
C ALA A 7 2.39 13.03 29.80
N ASP A 8 2.90 14.25 29.94
CA ASP A 8 3.83 14.90 29.00
C ASP A 8 5.28 14.94 29.50
N ALA A 9 5.52 14.95 30.80
CA ALA A 9 6.86 15.18 31.35
C ALA A 9 7.72 13.92 31.45
N SER A 10 7.11 12.73 31.58
CA SER A 10 7.84 11.46 31.68
C SER A 10 8.21 10.85 30.31
N GLY A 11 7.83 11.47 29.21
CA GLY A 11 8.04 10.94 27.88
C GLY A 11 7.13 9.73 27.53
N PHE A 12 6.08 9.50 28.30
CA PHE A 12 5.06 8.50 28.00
C PHE A 12 3.83 9.19 27.41
N ALA A 13 3.80 9.38 26.09
CA ALA A 13 2.56 9.78 25.43
C ALA A 13 1.60 8.61 25.38
N PHE A 14 0.46 8.74 26.02
CA PHE A 14 -0.66 7.82 25.84
C PHE A 14 -1.26 8.03 24.45
N GLN A 15 -1.76 6.95 23.88
CA GLN A 15 -2.50 6.97 22.61
C GLN A 15 -3.91 6.44 22.82
N VAL A 16 -4.85 6.95 22.02
CA VAL A 16 -6.19 6.37 21.94
C VAL A 16 -6.08 4.91 21.49
N GLY A 17 -6.72 4.03 22.25
CA GLY A 17 -6.65 2.59 22.06
C GLY A 17 -5.59 1.89 22.91
N ASP A 18 -4.72 2.61 23.61
CA ASP A 18 -3.80 1.99 24.57
C ASP A 18 -4.57 1.29 25.69
N MET A 19 -4.02 0.18 26.16
CA MET A 19 -4.55 -0.58 27.29
C MET A 19 -3.83 -0.17 28.55
N ILE A 20 -4.57 0.09 29.60
CA ILE A 20 -4.02 0.45 30.90
C ILE A 20 -4.54 -0.46 31.99
N LYS A 21 -3.69 -0.68 33.00
CA LYS A 21 -4.04 -1.34 34.28
C LYS A 21 -3.63 -0.46 35.44
N PHE A 22 -4.43 -0.49 36.49
CA PHE A 22 -4.12 0.24 37.70
C PHE A 22 -3.45 -0.67 38.74
N HIS A 23 -2.50 -0.08 39.44
CA HIS A 23 -1.81 -0.70 40.56
C HIS A 23 -2.01 0.18 41.79
N THR A 24 -2.37 -0.40 42.91
CA THR A 24 -2.40 0.36 44.16
C THR A 24 -0.98 0.78 44.54
N ASN A 25 -0.88 1.92 45.17
CA ASN A 25 0.33 2.38 45.85
C ASN A 25 0.45 1.72 47.25
N ASP A 26 0.06 0.44 47.41
CA ASP A 26 0.33 -0.30 48.62
C ASP A 26 1.83 -0.49 48.70
N SER A 27 2.45 0.42 49.38
CA SER A 27 3.88 0.59 49.48
C SER A 27 4.51 -0.43 50.41
N ILE A 28 4.58 -1.68 49.96
CA ILE A 28 5.57 -2.57 50.53
C ILE A 28 6.90 -2.05 49.99
N THR A 29 7.66 -1.41 50.84
CA THR A 29 8.97 -0.92 50.49
C THR A 29 10.02 -1.91 50.95
N ALA A 30 11.09 -2.02 50.20
CA ALA A 30 12.30 -2.75 50.56
C ALA A 30 13.51 -2.07 49.94
N THR A 31 14.69 -2.50 50.30
CA THR A 31 15.92 -2.10 49.61
C THR A 31 16.57 -3.31 48.96
N SER A 32 17.22 -3.11 47.79
CA SER A 32 18.04 -4.18 47.20
C SER A 32 19.21 -4.52 48.12
N ASN A 33 19.45 -5.82 48.32
CA ASN A 33 20.55 -6.32 49.13
C ASN A 33 21.57 -7.01 48.20
N GLY A 34 22.66 -6.30 47.94
CA GLY A 34 23.69 -6.67 46.97
C GLY A 34 23.39 -6.21 45.52
N ALA A 35 24.42 -5.70 44.87
CA ALA A 35 24.32 -5.25 43.49
C ALA A 35 24.18 -6.43 42.50
N ILE A 36 23.19 -6.36 41.63
CA ILE A 36 23.03 -7.25 40.48
C ILE A 36 23.64 -6.57 39.26
N THR A 37 24.91 -6.85 38.96
CA THR A 37 25.67 -6.24 37.86
C THR A 37 25.49 -6.99 36.55
N THR A 38 25.13 -8.26 36.60
CA THR A 38 24.74 -9.07 35.45
C THR A 38 23.26 -9.42 35.55
N ALA A 39 22.50 -9.21 34.51
CA ALA A 39 21.06 -9.41 34.52
C ALA A 39 20.66 -10.78 35.14
N SER A 40 19.87 -10.76 36.20
CA SER A 40 19.43 -11.93 36.95
C SER A 40 17.96 -11.85 37.31
N ILE A 41 17.29 -13.00 37.33
CA ILE A 41 15.93 -13.13 37.86
C ILE A 41 15.89 -13.27 39.38
N ASN A 42 17.03 -13.55 40.04
CA ASN A 42 17.10 -13.68 41.47
C ASN A 42 17.37 -12.31 42.10
N LEU A 43 16.47 -11.86 42.93
CA LEU A 43 16.55 -10.59 43.66
C LEU A 43 16.59 -10.87 45.18
N THR A 44 17.58 -10.31 45.86
CA THR A 44 17.62 -10.26 47.30
C THR A 44 17.26 -8.86 47.78
N VAL A 45 16.43 -8.79 48.83
CA VAL A 45 15.97 -7.53 49.43
C VAL A 45 16.05 -7.58 50.94
N ASP A 46 16.14 -6.41 51.54
CA ASP A 46 16.09 -6.24 53.00
C ASP A 46 15.18 -5.06 53.38
N ALA A 47 15.02 -4.81 54.69
CA ALA A 47 14.22 -3.72 55.23
C ALA A 47 12.74 -3.70 54.72
N ASN A 48 12.12 -4.84 54.56
CA ASN A 48 10.74 -4.94 54.08
C ASN A 48 9.76 -4.29 55.05
N SER A 49 8.92 -3.39 54.53
CA SER A 49 7.86 -2.74 55.33
C SER A 49 6.55 -3.57 55.37
N GLY A 50 6.45 -4.66 54.63
CA GLY A 50 5.25 -5.51 54.54
C GLY A 50 5.54 -6.87 53.89
N THR A 51 4.49 -7.63 53.57
CA THR A 51 4.61 -8.97 53.00
C THR A 51 4.61 -8.90 51.50
N ILE A 52 5.75 -9.23 50.85
CA ILE A 52 5.87 -9.34 49.40
C ILE A 52 5.19 -10.62 48.94
N ALA A 53 4.36 -10.54 47.92
CA ALA A 53 3.60 -11.66 47.38
C ALA A 53 3.93 -11.91 45.87
N VAL A 54 3.62 -13.12 45.40
CA VAL A 54 3.67 -13.46 44.00
C VAL A 54 2.71 -12.55 43.23
N GLY A 55 3.17 -12.03 42.08
CA GLY A 55 2.42 -11.08 41.25
C GLY A 55 2.63 -9.61 41.63
N ASN A 56 3.31 -9.29 42.74
CA ASN A 56 3.68 -7.91 43.03
C ASN A 56 4.59 -7.35 41.94
N ARG A 57 4.29 -6.15 41.45
CA ARG A 57 5.18 -5.42 40.56
C ARG A 57 6.36 -4.84 41.32
N VAL A 58 7.53 -4.99 40.78
CA VAL A 58 8.77 -4.41 41.28
C VAL A 58 9.00 -3.06 40.65
N ILE A 59 9.11 -2.00 41.47
CA ILE A 59 9.34 -0.63 41.02
C ILE A 59 10.61 -0.13 41.71
N ALA A 60 11.61 0.27 40.93
CA ALA A 60 12.84 0.82 41.43
C ALA A 60 13.54 1.67 40.38
N ALA A 61 14.40 2.59 40.79
CA ALA A 61 15.24 3.32 39.86
C ALA A 61 16.14 2.35 39.06
N GLY A 62 16.13 2.45 37.75
CA GLY A 62 16.88 1.58 36.84
C GLY A 62 16.13 0.32 36.38
N ILE A 63 14.84 0.15 36.79
CA ILE A 63 13.94 -0.87 36.24
C ILE A 63 12.87 -0.17 35.41
N ASP A 64 13.11 -0.06 34.12
CA ASP A 64 12.19 0.61 33.20
C ASP A 64 11.11 -0.34 32.63
N GLU A 65 11.28 -1.65 32.77
CA GLU A 65 10.32 -2.66 32.32
C GLU A 65 9.34 -3.05 33.42
N VAL A 66 8.17 -3.57 33.05
CA VAL A 66 7.27 -4.21 34.01
C VAL A 66 7.87 -5.55 34.41
N VAL A 67 8.28 -5.61 35.66
CA VAL A 67 8.86 -6.80 36.29
C VAL A 67 7.97 -7.20 37.46
N THR A 68 7.62 -8.49 37.55
CA THR A 68 6.77 -9.01 38.65
C THR A 68 7.50 -10.11 39.42
N VAL A 69 7.07 -10.25 40.68
CA VAL A 69 7.55 -11.35 41.52
C VAL A 69 6.90 -12.64 41.07
N LYS A 70 7.70 -13.57 40.51
CA LYS A 70 7.25 -14.88 40.06
C LYS A 70 7.16 -15.89 41.20
N THR A 71 8.11 -15.86 42.14
CA THR A 71 8.17 -16.76 43.27
C THR A 71 8.76 -16.03 44.49
N VAL A 72 8.15 -16.21 45.63
CA VAL A 72 8.67 -15.76 46.93
C VAL A 72 9.30 -16.97 47.62
N THR A 73 10.63 -17.08 47.57
CA THR A 73 11.37 -18.15 48.28
C THR A 73 11.43 -17.82 49.76
N SER A 74 11.67 -16.56 50.10
CA SER A 74 11.50 -15.95 51.39
C SER A 74 11.20 -14.47 51.21
N GLN A 75 10.84 -13.78 52.31
CA GLN A 75 10.58 -12.32 52.22
C GLN A 75 11.83 -11.50 51.90
N THR A 76 13.00 -12.11 51.86
CA THR A 76 14.29 -11.50 51.49
C THR A 76 14.89 -12.10 50.22
N ALA A 77 14.28 -13.13 49.66
CA ALA A 77 14.76 -13.80 48.45
C ALA A 77 13.61 -14.07 47.47
N LEU A 78 13.62 -13.37 46.37
CA LEU A 78 12.58 -13.34 45.36
C LEU A 78 13.09 -13.85 44.03
N ILE A 79 12.21 -14.49 43.23
CA ILE A 79 12.47 -14.81 41.84
C ILE A 79 11.51 -13.96 41.03
N LEU A 80 12.04 -13.23 40.06
CA LEU A 80 11.32 -12.34 39.17
C LEU A 80 10.92 -13.09 37.89
N ASP A 81 9.95 -12.56 37.18
CA ASP A 81 9.55 -13.05 35.86
C ASP A 81 10.54 -12.64 34.76
N LYS A 82 11.30 -11.56 34.99
CA LYS A 82 12.34 -11.07 34.09
C LYS A 82 13.66 -10.81 34.83
N ALA A 83 14.76 -10.89 34.07
CA ALA A 83 16.08 -10.57 34.59
C ALA A 83 16.29 -9.06 34.69
N ILE A 84 16.78 -8.58 35.80
CA ILE A 84 17.08 -7.16 36.06
C ILE A 84 18.54 -6.95 36.42
N THR A 85 19.02 -5.72 36.27
CA THR A 85 20.25 -5.20 36.89
C THR A 85 19.85 -4.11 37.86
N ILE A 86 20.43 -4.09 39.03
CA ILE A 86 20.15 -3.08 40.07
C ILE A 86 21.39 -2.87 40.95
N ALA A 87 21.62 -1.64 41.35
CA ALA A 87 22.67 -1.34 42.31
C ALA A 87 22.28 -1.81 43.73
N ASP A 88 23.26 -1.87 44.64
CA ASP A 88 23.02 -2.16 46.04
C ASP A 88 22.32 -0.98 46.75
N ASN A 89 21.49 -1.27 47.74
CA ASN A 89 20.78 -0.29 48.56
C ASN A 89 19.82 0.64 47.79
N VAL A 90 19.32 0.20 46.63
CA VAL A 90 18.28 0.93 45.90
C VAL A 90 16.94 0.73 46.58
N SER A 91 16.22 1.82 46.84
CA SER A 91 14.85 1.77 47.37
C SER A 91 13.93 1.17 46.30
N MET A 92 13.14 0.18 46.74
CA MET A 92 12.21 -0.56 45.89
C MET A 92 10.81 -0.50 46.47
N ALA A 93 9.82 -0.47 45.63
CA ALA A 93 8.43 -0.64 45.96
C ALA A 93 7.86 -1.92 45.32
N PHE A 94 7.06 -2.64 46.09
CA PHE A 94 6.33 -3.81 45.60
C PHE A 94 4.85 -3.47 45.63
N SER A 95 4.21 -3.33 44.50
CA SER A 95 2.81 -2.95 44.38
C SER A 95 1.94 -4.14 43.95
N THR A 96 0.76 -4.23 44.49
CA THR A 96 -0.31 -5.10 44.01
C THR A 96 -1.11 -4.38 42.92
N TYR A 97 -1.74 -5.14 42.04
CA TYR A 97 -2.78 -4.55 41.19
C TYR A 97 -3.90 -4.06 42.08
N ALA A 98 -4.42 -2.85 41.83
CA ALA A 98 -5.55 -2.34 42.58
C ALA A 98 -6.62 -3.44 42.62
N SER A 99 -7.07 -3.78 43.79
CA SER A 99 -8.18 -4.69 43.99
C SER A 99 -9.49 -4.01 43.65
N VAL A 100 -9.63 -3.71 42.37
CA VAL A 100 -10.90 -3.41 41.75
C VAL A 100 -11.48 -4.76 41.42
N GLU A 101 -12.40 -5.23 42.17
CA GLU A 101 -13.18 -6.48 42.14
C GLU A 101 -12.55 -7.73 41.49
N ASP A 102 -11.59 -7.58 40.55
CA ASP A 102 -10.75 -8.61 39.96
C ASP A 102 -9.48 -7.96 39.40
N GLY A 103 -8.38 -8.04 40.09
CA GLY A 103 -7.11 -7.34 39.85
C GLY A 103 -6.42 -7.54 38.46
N ASN A 104 -7.18 -7.86 37.45
CA ASN A 104 -6.70 -8.07 36.08
C ASN A 104 -7.46 -7.27 35.00
N LYS A 105 -8.37 -6.38 35.42
CA LYS A 105 -9.14 -5.61 34.42
C LYS A 105 -8.24 -4.64 33.66
N GLU A 106 -8.34 -4.70 32.32
CA GLU A 106 -7.72 -3.74 31.43
C GLU A 106 -8.74 -2.70 30.99
N TYR A 107 -8.29 -1.46 30.89
CA TYR A 107 -9.08 -0.35 30.40
C TYR A 107 -8.46 0.18 29.12
N GLU A 108 -9.29 0.49 28.14
CA GLU A 108 -8.87 1.13 26.90
C GLU A 108 -8.98 2.65 27.03
N VAL A 109 -7.96 3.37 26.57
CA VAL A 109 -7.98 4.82 26.45
C VAL A 109 -8.83 5.20 25.25
N THR A 110 -9.96 5.88 25.49
CA THR A 110 -10.91 6.25 24.40
C THR A 110 -10.76 7.68 23.93
N ALA A 111 -10.23 8.57 24.77
CA ALA A 111 -9.91 9.95 24.42
C ALA A 111 -8.83 10.51 25.35
N ILE A 112 -8.09 11.48 24.86
CA ILE A 112 -7.02 12.17 25.60
C ILE A 112 -7.28 13.67 25.48
N ASN A 113 -7.30 14.35 26.62
CA ASN A 113 -7.41 15.80 26.70
C ASN A 113 -6.39 16.31 27.71
N SER A 114 -5.21 16.70 27.22
CA SER A 114 -4.05 17.03 28.06
C SER A 114 -3.73 15.87 29.03
N GLU A 115 -3.73 16.09 30.31
CA GLU A 115 -3.48 15.09 31.36
C GLU A 115 -4.69 14.20 31.69
N VAL A 116 -5.85 14.47 31.07
CA VAL A 116 -7.09 13.74 31.34
C VAL A 116 -7.30 12.64 30.30
N LEU A 117 -7.31 11.40 30.74
CA LEU A 117 -7.66 10.24 29.92
C LEU A 117 -9.12 9.85 30.13
N SER A 118 -9.86 9.70 29.04
CA SER A 118 -11.13 9.00 29.04
C SER A 118 -10.87 7.52 28.81
N ILE A 119 -11.41 6.68 29.65
CA ILE A 119 -11.16 5.25 29.61
C ILE A 119 -12.46 4.45 29.69
N ARG A 120 -12.48 3.27 29.11
CA ARG A 120 -13.55 2.28 29.24
C ARG A 120 -12.98 0.91 29.61
N LEU A 121 -13.77 0.06 30.26
CA LEU A 121 -13.39 -1.32 30.50
C LEU A 121 -13.30 -2.09 29.17
N LYS A 122 -12.20 -2.81 28.95
CA LYS A 122 -11.95 -3.50 27.68
C LYS A 122 -12.98 -4.59 27.37
N ASP A 123 -13.35 -5.37 28.39
CA ASP A 123 -14.20 -6.55 28.24
C ASP A 123 -15.68 -6.27 28.54
N ASP A 124 -16.05 -5.02 28.76
CA ASP A 124 -17.43 -4.62 29.02
C ASP A 124 -17.99 -3.77 27.87
N ALA A 125 -18.80 -4.39 27.07
CA ALA A 125 -19.45 -3.73 25.93
C ALA A 125 -20.47 -2.67 26.36
N ASP A 126 -21.03 -2.77 27.58
CA ASP A 126 -22.21 -1.99 27.96
C ASP A 126 -21.90 -0.77 28.84
N SER A 127 -20.96 -0.84 29.76
CA SER A 127 -20.76 0.21 30.75
C SER A 127 -19.54 1.09 30.54
N GLY A 128 -18.53 0.60 29.88
CA GLY A 128 -17.40 1.37 29.38
C GLY A 128 -16.62 2.22 30.38
N GLY A 129 -16.80 2.09 31.67
CA GLY A 129 -16.21 2.96 32.66
C GLY A 129 -15.54 2.27 33.84
N LEU A 130 -14.96 3.07 34.72
CA LEU A 130 -14.43 2.61 35.98
C LEU A 130 -15.56 2.09 36.87
N GLN A 131 -15.43 0.85 37.34
CA GLN A 131 -16.41 0.23 38.23
C GLN A 131 -16.17 0.59 39.69
N THR A 132 -14.97 1.07 40.03
CA THR A 132 -14.60 1.46 41.40
C THR A 132 -13.75 2.73 41.41
N ILE A 133 -13.63 3.33 42.59
CA ILE A 133 -12.76 4.48 42.83
C ILE A 133 -11.32 4.00 42.82
N ILE A 134 -10.50 4.57 41.91
CA ILE A 134 -9.05 4.38 41.93
C ILE A 134 -8.46 5.34 42.96
N PRO A 135 -7.68 4.85 43.94
CA PRO A 135 -7.01 5.73 44.90
C PRO A 135 -6.09 6.74 44.20
N ASP A 136 -6.00 7.94 44.76
CA ASP A 136 -5.03 8.93 44.34
C ASP A 136 -3.60 8.39 44.42
N ASN A 137 -2.74 8.80 43.50
CA ASN A 137 -1.36 8.31 43.36
C ASN A 137 -1.25 6.80 43.06
N SER A 138 -2.27 6.19 42.47
CA SER A 138 -2.16 4.84 41.93
C SER A 138 -1.26 4.81 40.70
N PHE A 139 -0.46 3.76 40.57
CA PHE A 139 0.37 3.58 39.39
C PHE A 139 -0.44 3.05 38.19
N ILE A 140 -0.10 3.46 36.98
CA ILE A 140 -0.69 2.96 35.75
C ILE A 140 0.37 2.19 34.97
N THR A 141 0.04 0.96 34.57
CA THR A 141 0.81 0.25 33.56
C THR A 141 0.13 0.48 32.20
N ARG A 142 0.92 0.81 31.20
CA ARG A 142 0.46 0.99 29.83
C ARG A 142 0.93 -0.15 28.96
N ARG A 143 0.08 -0.61 28.06
CA ARG A 143 0.40 -1.53 26.99
C ARG A 143 -0.03 -0.91 25.66
N TRP A 144 0.89 -0.93 24.68
CA TRP A 144 0.57 -0.41 23.35
C TRP A 144 -0.60 -1.18 22.73
N ARG A 145 -1.54 -0.49 22.11
CA ARG A 145 -2.76 -1.07 21.53
C ARG A 145 -2.51 -2.19 20.51
N PHE A 146 -1.36 -2.18 19.86
CA PHE A 146 -0.97 -3.20 18.88
C PHE A 146 -0.01 -4.26 19.46
N SER A 147 0.26 -4.25 20.74
CA SER A 147 1.19 -5.20 21.39
C SER A 147 0.81 -6.67 21.17
N ASP A 148 -0.48 -6.98 21.03
CA ASP A 148 -0.97 -8.34 20.78
C ASP A 148 -0.63 -8.88 19.37
N ARG A 149 -0.04 -8.04 18.52
CA ARG A 149 0.42 -8.44 17.18
C ARG A 149 1.84 -8.98 17.19
N PHE A 150 2.53 -8.94 18.31
CA PHE A 150 3.92 -9.31 18.47
C PHE A 150 4.11 -10.23 19.66
N ASP A 151 5.09 -11.12 19.58
CA ASP A 151 5.38 -12.09 20.68
C ASP A 151 5.98 -11.42 21.93
N GLY A 152 6.45 -10.19 21.82
CA GLY A 152 7.03 -9.43 22.93
C GLY A 152 7.40 -8.01 22.51
N ALA A 153 7.94 -7.25 23.45
CA ALA A 153 8.46 -5.92 23.19
C ALA A 153 9.75 -5.98 22.35
N PRO A 154 10.05 -4.97 21.51
CA PRO A 154 11.30 -4.92 20.78
C PRO A 154 12.49 -4.84 21.74
N ARG A 155 13.57 -5.54 21.42
CA ARG A 155 14.74 -5.72 22.29
C ARG A 155 16.04 -5.49 21.49
N THR A 156 17.10 -6.14 21.91
CA THR A 156 18.34 -6.26 21.16
C THR A 156 18.29 -7.49 20.28
N SER A 157 18.50 -7.32 18.99
CA SER A 157 18.49 -8.43 18.03
C SER A 157 19.56 -9.47 18.36
N ALA A 158 19.28 -10.72 18.00
CA ALA A 158 20.25 -11.79 18.16
C ALA A 158 21.54 -11.50 17.38
N TRP A 159 21.42 -10.86 16.22
CA TRP A 159 22.56 -10.46 15.41
C TRP A 159 23.47 -9.44 16.13
N ASN A 160 22.88 -8.37 16.68
CA ASN A 160 23.63 -7.36 17.44
C ASN A 160 24.31 -7.99 18.65
N THR A 161 23.60 -8.84 19.39
CA THR A 161 24.16 -9.55 20.54
C THR A 161 25.36 -10.41 20.16
N GLN A 162 25.26 -11.21 19.10
CA GLN A 162 26.33 -12.10 18.63
C GLN A 162 27.54 -11.34 18.08
N ASN A 163 27.33 -10.17 17.49
CA ASN A 163 28.39 -9.36 16.88
C ASN A 163 28.90 -8.23 17.77
N GLY A 164 28.49 -8.19 19.06
CA GLY A 164 28.94 -7.17 20.01
C GLY A 164 28.53 -5.75 19.62
N ARG A 165 27.36 -5.61 19.00
CA ARG A 165 26.78 -4.33 18.59
C ARG A 165 25.90 -3.72 19.68
N GLY A 166 25.50 -2.47 19.47
CA GLY A 166 24.70 -1.71 20.42
C GLY A 166 23.36 -2.39 20.77
N ALA A 167 22.98 -2.27 22.03
CA ALA A 167 21.70 -2.79 22.52
C ALA A 167 20.52 -1.93 22.04
N GLY A 168 19.29 -2.50 22.09
CA GLY A 168 18.05 -1.78 21.82
C GLY A 168 17.83 -1.42 20.35
N ASP A 169 18.36 -2.22 19.45
CA ASP A 169 18.24 -1.98 17.99
C ASP A 169 16.89 -2.36 17.42
N GLU A 170 16.10 -3.20 18.05
CA GLU A 170 14.82 -3.63 17.49
C GLU A 170 13.73 -2.55 17.62
N ILE A 171 12.81 -2.56 16.64
CA ILE A 171 11.56 -1.79 16.62
C ILE A 171 10.42 -2.63 16.07
N HIS A 172 9.20 -2.27 16.44
CA HIS A 172 7.96 -2.76 15.83
C HIS A 172 7.27 -1.62 15.11
N VAL A 173 6.72 -1.91 13.93
CA VAL A 173 5.98 -0.94 13.14
C VAL A 173 4.64 -1.55 12.71
N VAL A 174 3.59 -0.76 12.85
CA VAL A 174 2.24 -1.10 12.39
C VAL A 174 1.75 0.00 11.47
N VAL A 175 1.37 -0.38 10.27
CA VAL A 175 0.68 0.48 9.32
C VAL A 175 -0.81 0.19 9.42
N PHE A 176 -1.61 1.20 9.65
CA PHE A 176 -3.04 1.05 9.79
C PHE A 176 -3.82 2.16 9.10
N ASP A 177 -5.02 1.82 8.65
CA ASP A 177 -5.95 2.75 8.03
C ASP A 177 -6.67 3.57 9.11
N GLY A 178 -6.22 4.81 9.30
CA GLY A 178 -6.78 5.70 10.32
C GLY A 178 -8.14 6.29 9.97
N THR A 179 -8.44 6.43 8.69
CA THR A 179 -9.68 7.03 8.17
C THR A 179 -10.70 6.00 7.74
N GLY A 180 -10.25 4.82 7.35
CA GLY A 180 -11.07 3.75 6.84
C GLY A 180 -11.31 3.83 5.32
N ASP A 181 -10.57 4.67 4.62
CA ASP A 181 -10.74 4.88 3.18
C ASP A 181 -10.20 3.73 2.35
N ILE A 182 -9.22 2.98 2.87
CA ILE A 182 -8.58 1.84 2.19
C ILE A 182 -9.30 0.54 2.52
N THR A 183 -9.50 0.26 3.81
CA THR A 183 -9.99 -1.04 4.29
C THR A 183 -11.44 -1.01 4.77
N GLY A 184 -12.02 0.15 4.89
CA GLY A 184 -13.28 0.38 5.58
C GLY A 184 -13.10 0.37 7.11
N PHE A 185 -14.00 1.04 7.81
CA PHE A 185 -14.01 1.00 9.27
C PHE A 185 -14.56 -0.32 9.77
N LYS A 186 -13.82 -0.98 10.68
CA LYS A 186 -14.40 -1.99 11.54
C LYS A 186 -15.12 -1.30 12.70
N VAL A 187 -16.32 -1.73 12.97
CA VAL A 187 -17.09 -1.28 14.12
C VAL A 187 -16.96 -2.37 15.17
N ASP A 188 -16.48 -2.01 16.37
CA ASP A 188 -16.43 -2.95 17.48
C ASP A 188 -17.83 -3.17 18.10
N VAL A 189 -17.92 -4.08 19.09
CA VAL A 189 -19.19 -4.41 19.75
C VAL A 189 -19.87 -3.21 20.44
N ALA A 190 -19.12 -2.16 20.75
CA ALA A 190 -19.64 -0.93 21.37
C ALA A 190 -20.00 0.15 20.32
N GLY A 191 -19.93 -0.18 19.03
CA GLY A 191 -20.20 0.76 17.93
C GLY A 191 -19.06 1.75 17.66
N GLN A 192 -17.88 1.54 18.25
CA GLN A 192 -16.71 2.36 18.00
C GLN A 192 -15.99 1.92 16.74
N ARG A 193 -15.46 2.87 15.99
CA ARG A 193 -14.64 2.59 14.81
C ARG A 193 -13.22 2.22 15.23
N THR A 194 -12.75 1.05 14.84
CA THR A 194 -11.37 0.62 15.07
C THR A 194 -10.58 0.71 13.77
N ALA A 195 -9.36 1.22 13.89
CA ALA A 195 -8.45 1.27 12.75
C ALA A 195 -8.14 -0.14 12.24
N ALA A 196 -8.30 -0.38 10.94
CA ALA A 196 -7.89 -1.63 10.33
C ALA A 196 -6.37 -1.63 10.13
N ILE A 197 -5.71 -2.70 10.57
CA ILE A 197 -4.29 -2.90 10.34
C ILE A 197 -4.09 -3.34 8.89
N ILE A 198 -3.18 -2.65 8.19
CA ILE A 198 -2.81 -2.94 6.82
C ILE A 198 -1.57 -3.84 6.82
N GLU A 199 -0.50 -3.42 7.51
CA GLU A 199 0.77 -4.14 7.58
C GLU A 199 1.32 -4.15 9.00
N THR A 200 2.07 -5.20 9.34
CA THR A 200 2.76 -5.33 10.62
C THR A 200 4.17 -5.81 10.40
N TYR A 201 5.13 -5.15 11.04
CA TYR A 201 6.55 -5.48 10.97
C TYR A 201 7.11 -5.61 12.37
N GLY A 202 7.52 -6.82 12.73
CA GLY A 202 8.11 -7.12 14.04
C GLY A 202 9.62 -7.31 13.97
N ASN A 203 10.30 -6.95 15.08
CA ASN A 203 11.74 -7.19 15.26
C ASN A 203 12.63 -6.63 14.14
N LEU A 204 12.22 -5.48 13.58
CA LEU A 204 13.04 -4.75 12.64
C LEU A 204 14.23 -4.11 13.35
N SER A 205 15.41 -4.08 12.73
CA SER A 205 16.60 -3.49 13.32
C SER A 205 16.88 -2.08 12.80
N LYS A 206 17.38 -1.22 13.70
CA LYS A 206 17.95 0.09 13.39
C LYS A 206 19.37 -0.01 12.83
N ASN A 207 20.00 -1.18 12.95
CA ASN A 207 21.35 -1.45 12.46
C ASN A 207 21.32 -1.89 10.99
N PRO A 208 22.01 -1.18 10.07
CA PRO A 208 22.00 -1.52 8.65
C PRO A 208 22.67 -2.87 8.33
N SER A 209 23.51 -3.37 9.22
CA SER A 209 24.21 -4.65 9.04
C SER A 209 23.46 -5.85 9.62
N ALA A 210 22.37 -5.61 10.36
CA ALA A 210 21.65 -6.66 11.06
C ALA A 210 20.94 -7.63 10.10
N LYS A 211 21.04 -8.92 10.44
CA LYS A 211 20.46 -10.01 9.65
C LYS A 211 19.61 -10.93 10.48
N GLY A 212 18.57 -11.43 9.88
CA GLY A 212 17.70 -12.47 10.41
C GLY A 212 18.41 -13.85 10.46
N PRO A 213 17.76 -14.85 11.06
CA PRO A 213 18.32 -16.22 11.16
C PRO A 213 18.62 -16.86 9.82
N GLN A 214 17.96 -16.42 8.75
CA GLN A 214 18.11 -16.95 7.39
C GLN A 214 19.12 -16.14 6.56
N GLY A 215 19.74 -15.11 7.14
CA GLY A 215 20.71 -14.24 6.48
C GLY A 215 20.13 -13.06 5.70
N ASP A 216 18.81 -12.93 5.69
CA ASP A 216 18.09 -11.77 5.15
C ASP A 216 18.31 -10.52 5.99
N SER A 217 18.17 -9.35 5.36
CA SER A 217 18.28 -8.07 6.08
C SER A 217 17.02 -7.84 6.92
N ILE A 218 17.22 -7.56 8.21
CA ILE A 218 16.15 -7.10 9.12
C ILE A 218 16.21 -5.57 9.33
N TYR A 219 17.05 -4.86 8.58
CA TYR A 219 17.15 -3.41 8.64
C TYR A 219 15.86 -2.76 8.12
N TYR A 220 15.20 -1.94 8.94
CA TYR A 220 13.85 -1.47 8.67
C TYR A 220 13.65 -0.76 7.32
N PRO A 221 14.59 0.11 6.80
CA PRO A 221 14.42 0.69 5.48
C PRO A 221 14.45 -0.33 4.35
N THR A 222 15.32 -1.33 4.46
CA THR A 222 15.44 -2.41 3.47
C THR A 222 14.19 -3.30 3.46
N VAL A 223 13.65 -3.59 4.65
CA VAL A 223 12.43 -4.39 4.78
C VAL A 223 11.24 -3.64 4.17
N PHE A 224 11.08 -2.35 4.47
CA PHE A 224 10.00 -1.54 3.88
C PHE A 224 10.11 -1.48 2.35
N PHE A 225 11.31 -1.23 1.82
CA PHE A 225 11.52 -1.19 0.37
C PHE A 225 11.13 -2.49 -0.34
N ASN A 226 11.40 -3.65 0.30
CA ASN A 226 11.18 -4.96 -0.31
C ASN A 226 9.78 -5.55 -0.06
N GLN A 227 9.08 -5.15 1.01
CA GLN A 227 7.90 -5.86 1.50
C GLN A 227 6.67 -4.98 1.65
N SER A 228 6.83 -3.65 1.76
CA SER A 228 5.67 -2.77 1.95
C SER A 228 5.10 -2.31 0.62
N ASP A 229 3.78 -2.40 0.52
CA ASP A 229 3.00 -1.83 -0.58
C ASP A 229 2.50 -0.41 -0.27
N PHE A 230 2.58 0.03 1.00
CA PHE A 230 1.95 1.27 1.47
C PHE A 230 2.93 2.32 1.97
N VAL A 231 4.08 1.93 2.48
CA VAL A 231 5.03 2.87 3.08
C VAL A 231 6.44 2.70 2.51
N TYR A 232 7.10 3.83 2.30
CA TYR A 232 8.49 3.88 1.87
C TYR A 232 9.30 4.67 2.87
N TRP A 233 10.56 4.27 3.06
CA TRP A 233 11.46 4.99 3.92
C TRP A 233 11.94 6.29 3.24
N GLY A 234 11.85 7.42 3.94
CA GLY A 234 12.32 8.71 3.48
C GLY A 234 13.58 9.16 4.23
N ASP A 235 13.55 9.12 5.56
CA ASP A 235 14.67 9.52 6.42
C ASP A 235 14.51 8.89 7.82
N HIS A 236 15.56 9.00 8.66
CA HIS A 236 15.48 8.58 10.05
C HIS A 236 14.64 9.55 10.89
N ILE A 237 13.94 9.01 11.89
CA ILE A 237 12.86 9.73 12.60
C ILE A 237 13.32 10.97 13.34
N SER A 238 14.58 11.06 13.76
CA SER A 238 15.10 12.25 14.41
C SER A 238 16.59 12.51 14.13
N THR A 239 16.94 13.77 14.06
CA THR A 239 18.35 14.20 14.05
C THR A 239 19.01 13.88 15.38
N GLY A 240 20.22 13.34 15.35
CA GLY A 240 21.00 13.00 16.56
C GLY A 240 20.76 11.59 17.12
N THR A 241 19.98 10.75 16.43
CA THR A 241 19.92 9.32 16.73
C THR A 241 21.07 8.60 16.02
N ASN A 242 21.47 7.46 16.55
CA ASN A 242 22.45 6.57 15.89
C ASN A 242 21.79 5.52 14.98
N TRP A 243 20.53 5.76 14.59
CA TRP A 243 19.81 4.90 13.66
C TRP A 243 20.47 4.90 12.28
N GLY A 244 20.50 3.76 11.63
CA GLY A 244 21.18 3.59 10.36
C GLY A 244 22.69 3.49 10.44
N THR A 245 23.25 3.40 11.67
CA THR A 245 24.69 3.28 11.89
C THR A 245 25.02 1.91 12.49
N ASP A 246 26.06 1.24 11.96
CA ASP A 246 26.58 0.03 12.58
C ASP A 246 27.52 0.43 13.75
N THR A 247 27.02 0.38 14.96
CA THR A 247 27.69 0.90 16.16
C THR A 247 27.68 -0.10 17.31
N THR A 248 28.63 0.06 18.24
CA THR A 248 28.66 -0.66 19.51
C THR A 248 27.92 0.07 20.63
N THR A 249 27.53 1.34 20.40
CA THR A 249 26.75 2.14 21.34
C THR A 249 25.28 1.72 21.27
N ALA A 250 24.60 1.69 22.42
CA ALA A 250 23.17 1.41 22.46
C ALA A 250 22.38 2.36 21.55
N TYR A 251 21.38 1.80 20.87
CA TYR A 251 20.53 2.58 19.95
C TYR A 251 19.58 3.46 20.74
N THR A 252 19.40 4.69 20.24
CA THR A 252 18.47 5.63 20.84
C THR A 252 17.03 5.08 20.75
N GLU A 253 16.40 4.98 21.90
CA GLU A 253 14.98 4.59 21.97
C GLU A 253 14.08 5.79 21.61
N LEU A 254 12.98 5.50 20.92
CA LEU A 254 11.90 6.46 20.77
C LEU A 254 10.93 6.33 21.94
N LYS A 255 10.94 7.32 22.79
CA LYS A 255 9.94 7.54 23.83
C LYS A 255 9.46 9.00 23.71
N PRO A 256 8.20 9.24 23.59
CA PRO A 256 7.04 8.34 23.54
C PRO A 256 6.91 7.58 22.21
N ILE A 257 6.00 6.60 22.15
CA ILE A 257 5.62 5.90 20.93
C ILE A 257 5.16 6.95 19.90
N THR A 258 5.80 6.96 18.75
CA THR A 258 5.50 7.95 17.73
C THR A 258 4.35 7.45 16.85
N LEU A 259 3.27 8.21 16.83
CA LEU A 259 2.22 8.07 15.82
C LEU A 259 2.47 9.12 14.74
N VAL A 260 2.70 8.66 13.52
CA VAL A 260 2.84 9.53 12.36
C VAL A 260 1.62 9.36 11.48
N THR A 261 0.91 10.46 11.22
CA THR A 261 -0.19 10.49 10.26
C THR A 261 0.34 11.07 8.95
N PHE A 262 0.22 10.30 7.88
CA PHE A 262 0.53 10.81 6.55
C PHE A 262 -0.56 11.81 6.13
N THR A 263 -0.15 12.97 5.65
CA THR A 263 -1.03 14.05 5.18
C THR A 263 -0.50 14.64 3.89
N GLY A 264 -1.38 15.31 3.13
CA GLY A 264 -0.98 16.02 1.90
C GLY A 264 -0.82 15.10 0.68
N GLY A 265 -1.20 13.83 0.78
CA GLY A 265 -1.35 12.99 -0.41
C GLY A 265 -2.51 13.52 -1.26
N THR A 266 -2.29 13.59 -2.55
CA THR A 266 -3.32 13.92 -3.53
C THR A 266 -3.30 12.88 -4.63
N ASP A 267 -4.48 12.43 -5.02
CA ASP A 267 -4.60 11.58 -6.20
C ASP A 267 -4.43 12.46 -7.45
N ASP A 268 -3.53 12.05 -8.32
CA ASP A 268 -3.39 12.65 -9.65
C ASP A 268 -3.70 11.60 -10.73
N PHE A 269 -4.97 11.60 -11.14
CA PHE A 269 -5.43 10.74 -12.25
C PHE A 269 -5.35 11.44 -13.61
N ALA A 270 -4.84 12.68 -13.63
CA ALA A 270 -4.68 13.47 -14.84
C ALA A 270 -3.29 13.23 -15.46
N VAL A 271 -3.10 12.05 -16.05
CA VAL A 271 -1.85 11.69 -16.72
C VAL A 271 -1.55 12.68 -17.83
N THR A 272 -0.38 13.30 -17.79
CA THR A 272 0.11 14.23 -18.82
C THR A 272 0.72 13.49 -20.02
N GLN A 273 0.83 14.17 -21.15
CA GLN A 273 1.50 13.61 -22.33
C GLN A 273 2.95 13.19 -22.05
N GLY A 274 3.70 13.99 -21.28
CA GLY A 274 5.08 13.67 -20.93
C GLY A 274 5.22 12.42 -20.07
N GLU A 275 4.30 12.20 -19.15
CA GLU A 275 4.28 10.97 -18.33
C GLU A 275 3.95 9.73 -19.17
N LEU A 276 3.00 9.85 -20.12
CA LEU A 276 2.73 8.78 -21.08
C LEU A 276 3.95 8.48 -21.96
N GLU A 277 4.64 9.50 -22.44
CA GLU A 277 5.86 9.35 -23.24
C GLU A 277 6.94 8.60 -22.45
N LEU A 278 7.21 9.00 -21.21
CA LEU A 278 8.15 8.31 -20.33
C LEU A 278 7.75 6.84 -20.09
N ALA A 279 6.45 6.56 -19.91
CA ALA A 279 5.97 5.21 -19.72
C ALA A 279 6.12 4.34 -20.98
N TYR A 280 5.82 4.87 -22.16
CA TYR A 280 6.00 4.15 -23.42
C TYR A 280 7.47 3.99 -23.81
N ASP A 281 8.35 4.92 -23.44
CA ASP A 281 9.79 4.85 -23.69
C ASP A 281 10.47 3.66 -23.01
N LEU A 282 9.89 3.16 -21.89
CA LEU A 282 10.36 1.93 -21.25
C LEU A 282 10.25 0.69 -22.18
N PHE A 283 9.43 0.78 -23.22
CA PHE A 283 9.22 -0.27 -24.22
C PHE A 283 9.91 0.04 -25.56
N SER A 284 10.75 1.07 -25.64
CA SER A 284 11.40 1.50 -26.90
C SER A 284 12.44 0.53 -27.41
N ASP A 285 13.11 -0.21 -26.52
CA ASP A 285 14.14 -1.17 -26.88
C ASP A 285 13.54 -2.55 -27.22
N ALA A 286 13.65 -2.95 -28.49
CA ALA A 286 13.15 -4.23 -28.98
C ALA A 286 13.99 -5.44 -28.54
N GLU A 287 15.24 -5.22 -28.06
CA GLU A 287 16.11 -6.30 -27.62
C GLU A 287 15.80 -6.73 -26.17
N THR A 288 15.34 -5.80 -25.34
CA THR A 288 15.07 -6.06 -23.93
C THR A 288 13.62 -6.46 -23.66
N VAL A 289 12.66 -5.98 -24.46
CA VAL A 289 11.21 -6.23 -24.26
C VAL A 289 10.55 -6.70 -25.55
N ASP A 290 10.05 -7.93 -25.59
CA ASP A 290 9.30 -8.49 -26.71
C ASP A 290 7.84 -8.00 -26.70
N VAL A 291 7.46 -7.13 -27.62
CA VAL A 291 6.12 -6.55 -27.77
C VAL A 291 5.62 -6.79 -29.19
N ASN A 292 4.42 -7.36 -29.34
CA ASN A 292 3.80 -7.57 -30.66
C ASN A 292 2.65 -6.60 -30.95
N LEU A 293 1.90 -6.19 -29.91
CA LEU A 293 0.75 -5.30 -30.02
C LEU A 293 0.87 -4.17 -28.98
N VAL A 294 0.69 -2.93 -29.41
CA VAL A 294 0.69 -1.74 -28.56
C VAL A 294 -0.71 -1.15 -28.55
N LEU A 295 -1.27 -0.98 -27.35
CA LEU A 295 -2.60 -0.38 -27.18
C LEU A 295 -2.44 1.08 -26.76
N GLY A 296 -2.93 2.01 -27.58
CA GLY A 296 -2.80 3.43 -27.31
C GLY A 296 -3.59 3.94 -26.12
N GLY A 297 -4.55 3.17 -25.63
CA GLY A 297 -5.43 3.63 -24.55
C GLY A 297 -6.28 4.85 -24.96
N PRO A 298 -6.85 5.57 -23.99
CA PRO A 298 -7.56 6.81 -24.27
C PRO A 298 -6.55 7.96 -24.47
N SER A 299 -6.74 8.77 -25.51
CA SER A 299 -5.93 9.98 -25.73
C SER A 299 -6.31 11.14 -24.78
N SER A 300 -7.31 10.94 -23.95
CA SER A 300 -7.97 11.95 -23.14
C SER A 300 -7.17 12.45 -21.94
N GLY A 301 -6.08 11.79 -21.56
CA GLY A 301 -5.24 12.28 -20.44
C GLY A 301 -4.55 13.60 -20.75
N VAL A 302 -4.44 13.97 -22.02
CA VAL A 302 -3.66 15.14 -22.43
C VAL A 302 -4.53 16.33 -22.78
N THR A 303 -5.32 16.21 -23.79
CA THR A 303 -6.35 17.17 -24.20
C THR A 303 -7.36 16.40 -25.04
N ASN A 304 -8.61 16.47 -24.65
CA ASN A 304 -9.72 15.81 -25.35
C ASN A 304 -10.08 16.60 -26.63
N THR A 305 -9.08 16.82 -27.49
CA THR A 305 -9.13 17.66 -28.71
C THR A 305 -8.34 16.98 -29.84
N ALA A 306 -8.59 17.41 -31.08
CA ALA A 306 -7.85 16.92 -32.26
C ALA A 306 -6.34 17.16 -32.17
N ALA A 307 -5.92 18.32 -31.64
CA ALA A 307 -4.49 18.61 -31.44
C ALA A 307 -3.82 17.70 -30.39
N GLY A 308 -4.51 17.37 -29.31
CA GLY A 308 -4.03 16.40 -28.33
C GLY A 308 -3.98 14.99 -28.89
N GLN A 309 -4.92 14.62 -29.75
CA GLN A 309 -4.92 13.37 -30.49
C GLN A 309 -3.70 13.23 -31.41
N ASP A 310 -3.37 14.28 -32.19
CA ASP A 310 -2.19 14.28 -33.05
C ASP A 310 -0.91 14.07 -32.23
N THR A 311 -0.75 14.76 -31.13
CA THR A 311 0.41 14.59 -30.22
C THR A 311 0.50 13.16 -29.70
N HIS A 312 -0.61 12.59 -29.23
CA HIS A 312 -0.69 11.22 -28.72
C HIS A 312 -0.34 10.18 -29.81
N VAL A 313 -0.91 10.31 -30.99
CA VAL A 313 -0.65 9.40 -32.11
C VAL A 313 0.79 9.53 -32.62
N THR A 314 1.36 10.75 -32.63
CA THR A 314 2.76 10.99 -33.00
C THR A 314 3.71 10.26 -32.06
N MET A 315 3.48 10.34 -30.74
CA MET A 315 4.25 9.61 -29.74
C MET A 315 4.22 8.10 -29.98
N ILE A 316 3.02 7.52 -30.10
CA ILE A 316 2.85 6.08 -30.34
C ILE A 316 3.47 5.65 -31.68
N THR A 317 3.31 6.48 -32.73
CA THR A 317 3.89 6.20 -34.04
C THR A 317 5.42 6.20 -33.97
N SER A 318 6.01 7.14 -33.23
CA SER A 318 7.48 7.20 -33.03
C SER A 318 7.99 5.93 -32.35
N LEU A 319 7.29 5.42 -31.34
CA LEU A 319 7.62 4.17 -30.69
C LEU A 319 7.63 2.99 -31.67
N VAL A 320 6.53 2.76 -32.39
CA VAL A 320 6.41 1.57 -33.27
C VAL A 320 7.23 1.67 -34.54
N GLU A 321 7.47 2.88 -35.05
CA GLU A 321 8.41 3.10 -36.20
C GLU A 321 9.87 2.97 -35.78
N GLY A 322 10.20 3.26 -34.51
CA GLY A 322 11.51 2.98 -33.90
C GLY A 322 11.76 1.48 -33.80
N ARG A 323 10.80 0.76 -33.22
CA ARG A 323 10.87 -0.70 -32.99
C ARG A 323 10.75 -1.53 -34.28
N LYS A 324 9.73 -1.28 -35.08
CA LYS A 324 9.38 -2.03 -36.33
C LYS A 324 9.00 -3.51 -36.16
N ASP A 325 8.83 -3.98 -34.92
CA ASP A 325 8.48 -5.35 -34.55
C ASP A 325 7.05 -5.51 -33.99
N CYS A 326 6.29 -4.44 -33.93
CA CYS A 326 4.95 -4.40 -33.34
C CYS A 326 3.98 -3.52 -34.12
N VAL A 327 2.68 -3.65 -33.81
CA VAL A 327 1.60 -2.82 -34.37
C VAL A 327 0.84 -2.13 -33.27
N ALA A 328 0.60 -0.82 -33.43
CA ALA A 328 -0.19 -0.03 -32.47
C ALA A 328 -1.64 0.17 -32.92
N PHE A 329 -2.53 0.24 -31.96
CA PHE A 329 -3.96 0.50 -32.15
C PHE A 329 -4.36 1.77 -31.40
N VAL A 330 -5.02 2.69 -32.07
CA VAL A 330 -5.38 4.01 -31.52
C VAL A 330 -6.83 4.35 -31.85
N SER A 331 -7.58 4.76 -30.83
CA SER A 331 -8.93 5.30 -30.95
C SER A 331 -8.92 6.83 -31.02
N PRO A 332 -9.94 7.49 -31.56
CA PRO A 332 -10.04 8.95 -31.53
C PRO A 332 -10.21 9.45 -30.08
N TYR A 333 -9.98 10.75 -29.85
CA TYR A 333 -10.25 11.35 -28.54
C TYR A 333 -11.74 11.22 -28.17
N ARG A 334 -12.01 11.10 -26.86
CA ARG A 334 -13.34 10.75 -26.36
C ARG A 334 -14.44 11.70 -26.82
N ALA A 335 -14.19 13.02 -26.79
CA ALA A 335 -15.19 14.02 -27.19
C ALA A 335 -15.49 14.03 -28.69
N ALA A 336 -14.73 13.35 -29.53
CA ALA A 336 -15.05 13.21 -30.95
C ALA A 336 -16.38 12.47 -31.19
N THR A 337 -16.72 11.53 -30.30
CA THR A 337 -17.92 10.69 -30.48
C THR A 337 -18.87 10.66 -29.26
N VAL A 338 -18.33 10.74 -28.04
CA VAL A 338 -19.13 10.63 -26.81
C VAL A 338 -19.78 11.97 -26.46
N GLY A 339 -21.09 11.95 -26.25
CA GLY A 339 -21.90 13.16 -25.95
C GLY A 339 -22.42 13.89 -27.18
N ILE A 340 -22.13 13.41 -28.38
CA ILE A 340 -22.64 13.95 -29.64
C ILE A 340 -23.74 13.05 -30.18
N THR A 341 -24.85 13.64 -30.65
CA THR A 341 -26.00 12.86 -31.15
C THR A 341 -26.10 12.80 -32.69
N ASN A 342 -25.37 13.68 -33.37
CA ASN A 342 -25.39 13.76 -34.84
C ASN A 342 -24.24 12.90 -35.41
N SER A 343 -24.58 11.84 -36.17
CA SER A 343 -23.63 10.89 -36.72
C SER A 343 -22.69 11.52 -37.77
N THR A 344 -23.17 12.49 -38.51
CA THR A 344 -22.31 13.22 -39.50
C THR A 344 -21.25 14.02 -38.77
N THR A 345 -21.61 14.76 -37.72
CA THR A 345 -20.66 15.49 -36.88
C THR A 345 -19.67 14.56 -36.21
N GLN A 346 -20.11 13.41 -35.70
CA GLN A 346 -19.22 12.39 -35.16
C GLN A 346 -18.22 11.88 -36.17
N THR A 347 -18.67 11.63 -37.42
CA THR A 347 -17.81 11.20 -38.53
C THR A 347 -16.76 12.27 -38.88
N GLU A 348 -17.19 13.52 -38.99
CA GLU A 348 -16.30 14.66 -39.29
C GLU A 348 -15.23 14.81 -38.16
N ASN A 349 -15.62 14.77 -36.90
CA ASN A 349 -14.71 14.85 -35.77
C ASN A 349 -13.71 13.69 -35.74
N VAL A 350 -14.14 12.47 -36.06
CA VAL A 350 -13.26 11.30 -36.10
C VAL A 350 -12.28 11.40 -37.24
N VAL A 351 -12.70 11.93 -38.42
CA VAL A 351 -11.80 12.19 -39.54
C VAL A 351 -10.78 13.27 -39.20
N GLU A 352 -11.24 14.39 -38.61
CA GLU A 352 -10.37 15.47 -38.12
C GLU A 352 -9.34 14.99 -37.09
N ALA A 353 -9.75 14.10 -36.18
CA ALA A 353 -8.86 13.54 -35.14
C ALA A 353 -7.62 12.84 -35.71
N PHE A 354 -7.72 12.30 -36.92
CA PHE A 354 -6.62 11.57 -37.57
C PHE A 354 -6.06 12.22 -38.84
N GLU A 355 -6.56 13.38 -39.24
CA GLU A 355 -6.15 14.06 -40.48
C GLU A 355 -4.67 14.43 -40.48
N LEU A 356 -4.19 15.01 -39.37
CA LEU A 356 -2.80 15.44 -39.18
C LEU A 356 -1.86 14.34 -38.71
N CYS A 357 -2.41 13.18 -38.31
CA CYS A 357 -1.62 12.10 -37.74
C CYS A 357 -0.63 11.49 -38.73
N PRO A 358 0.57 11.10 -38.28
CA PRO A 358 1.59 10.51 -39.14
C PRO A 358 1.11 9.30 -39.93
N SER A 359 1.63 9.17 -41.17
CA SER A 359 1.37 8.00 -42.00
C SER A 359 2.28 6.85 -41.62
N SER A 360 1.72 5.76 -41.15
CA SER A 360 2.47 4.56 -40.76
C SER A 360 1.72 3.28 -41.10
N SER A 361 2.43 2.26 -41.51
CA SER A 361 1.88 0.91 -41.65
C SER A 361 1.88 0.11 -40.37
N TYR A 362 2.49 0.63 -39.32
CA TYR A 362 2.56 0.03 -37.98
C TYR A 362 1.49 0.55 -37.03
N VAL A 363 0.63 1.46 -37.49
CA VAL A 363 -0.46 2.04 -36.69
C VAL A 363 -1.81 1.74 -37.30
N VAL A 364 -2.82 1.51 -36.48
CA VAL A 364 -4.20 1.19 -36.87
C VAL A 364 -5.14 2.14 -36.16
N PHE A 365 -6.02 2.83 -36.88
CA PHE A 365 -7.04 3.73 -36.37
C PHE A 365 -8.41 3.08 -36.35
N ASP A 366 -9.18 3.33 -35.32
CA ASP A 366 -10.58 2.91 -35.19
C ASP A 366 -11.56 4.10 -35.09
N SER A 367 -12.86 3.80 -35.04
CA SER A 367 -13.92 4.80 -35.15
C SER A 367 -14.48 5.28 -33.80
N GLY A 368 -13.99 4.81 -32.65
CA GLY A 368 -14.53 5.38 -31.41
C GLY A 368 -14.53 4.53 -30.16
N TYR A 369 -15.66 4.54 -29.46
CA TYR A 369 -15.82 3.98 -28.11
C TYR A 369 -17.00 3.00 -28.05
N LYS A 370 -16.86 1.96 -27.23
CA LYS A 370 -17.97 1.12 -26.80
C LYS A 370 -18.44 1.50 -25.38
N TYR A 371 -19.74 1.38 -25.14
CA TYR A 371 -20.35 1.48 -23.83
C TYR A 371 -20.42 0.09 -23.22
N MET A 372 -19.82 -0.10 -22.05
CA MET A 372 -19.78 -1.39 -21.38
C MET A 372 -19.91 -1.25 -19.87
N TYR A 373 -20.26 -2.35 -19.22
CA TYR A 373 -20.29 -2.46 -17.78
C TYR A 373 -18.92 -2.84 -17.23
N ASP A 374 -18.39 -2.00 -16.34
CA ASP A 374 -17.18 -2.26 -15.55
C ASP A 374 -17.59 -2.93 -14.24
N LYS A 375 -17.43 -4.25 -14.17
CA LYS A 375 -17.83 -5.07 -13.03
C LYS A 375 -16.99 -4.82 -11.76
N TYR A 376 -15.82 -4.24 -11.88
CA TYR A 376 -14.92 -4.00 -10.75
C TYR A 376 -15.31 -2.74 -9.97
N ASN A 377 -15.80 -1.73 -10.69
CA ASN A 377 -16.22 -0.46 -10.10
C ASN A 377 -17.76 -0.29 -10.05
N ASP A 378 -18.52 -1.30 -10.50
CA ASP A 378 -20.00 -1.29 -10.58
C ASP A 378 -20.54 -0.06 -11.32
N VAL A 379 -19.93 0.29 -12.45
CA VAL A 379 -20.33 1.44 -13.25
C VAL A 379 -20.34 1.12 -14.75
N TYR A 380 -21.16 1.84 -15.49
CA TYR A 380 -21.14 1.81 -16.93
C TYR A 380 -20.26 2.94 -17.47
N ARG A 381 -19.36 2.63 -18.39
CA ARG A 381 -18.47 3.62 -18.96
C ARG A 381 -18.19 3.40 -20.44
N TYR A 382 -17.78 4.49 -21.13
CA TYR A 382 -17.24 4.41 -22.48
C TYR A 382 -15.75 4.05 -22.43
N VAL A 383 -15.39 3.01 -23.19
CA VAL A 383 -14.01 2.50 -23.28
C VAL A 383 -13.57 2.57 -24.74
N PRO A 384 -12.35 3.02 -25.05
CA PRO A 384 -11.85 3.09 -26.43
C PRO A 384 -11.75 1.70 -27.04
N LEU A 385 -11.99 1.61 -28.36
CA LEU A 385 -12.02 0.35 -29.11
C LEU A 385 -10.64 -0.22 -29.44
N ASN A 386 -9.56 0.55 -29.28
CA ASN A 386 -8.20 0.09 -29.62
C ASN A 386 -7.81 -1.21 -28.89
N GLY A 387 -8.19 -1.36 -27.62
CA GLY A 387 -7.97 -2.59 -26.86
C GLY A 387 -8.72 -3.78 -27.44
N ASP A 388 -9.95 -3.57 -27.93
CA ASP A 388 -10.73 -4.62 -28.56
C ASP A 388 -10.12 -5.06 -29.89
N ILE A 389 -9.65 -4.11 -30.72
CA ILE A 389 -9.05 -4.43 -32.02
C ILE A 389 -7.72 -5.17 -31.84
N GLY A 390 -6.88 -4.75 -30.88
CA GLY A 390 -5.72 -5.53 -30.48
C GLY A 390 -6.08 -6.93 -30.00
N GLY A 391 -7.14 -7.04 -29.21
CA GLY A 391 -7.69 -8.32 -28.75
C GLY A 391 -8.23 -9.20 -29.89
N LEU A 392 -8.85 -8.61 -30.93
CA LEU A 392 -9.28 -9.34 -32.12
C LEU A 392 -8.09 -9.89 -32.92
N CYS A 393 -6.99 -9.14 -32.99
CA CYS A 393 -5.75 -9.62 -33.60
C CYS A 393 -5.20 -10.83 -32.82
N ALA A 394 -5.11 -10.73 -31.49
CA ALA A 394 -4.64 -11.83 -30.64
C ALA A 394 -5.58 -13.05 -30.71
N ALA A 395 -6.89 -12.85 -30.72
CA ALA A 395 -7.86 -13.92 -30.89
C ALA A 395 -7.76 -14.60 -32.28
N THR A 396 -7.44 -13.83 -33.32
CA THR A 396 -7.21 -14.36 -34.66
C THR A 396 -5.97 -15.24 -34.69
N ASP A 397 -4.91 -14.89 -33.97
CA ASP A 397 -3.69 -15.69 -33.86
C ASP A 397 -3.96 -17.04 -33.19
N GLY A 398 -4.90 -17.08 -32.22
CA GLY A 398 -5.26 -18.32 -31.51
C GLY A 398 -6.13 -19.28 -32.31
N VAL A 399 -6.88 -18.82 -33.32
CA VAL A 399 -7.81 -19.66 -34.11
C VAL A 399 -7.38 -19.85 -35.56
N ALA A 400 -6.47 -19.03 -36.07
CA ALA A 400 -5.94 -19.08 -37.42
C ALA A 400 -4.45 -18.72 -37.38
N ASP A 401 -4.07 -17.60 -37.99
CA ASP A 401 -2.68 -17.13 -38.00
C ASP A 401 -2.65 -15.59 -38.12
N PRO A 402 -1.52 -14.94 -37.78
CA PRO A 402 -1.40 -13.47 -37.84
C PRO A 402 -1.69 -12.81 -39.19
N TRP A 403 -1.58 -13.55 -40.27
CA TRP A 403 -1.86 -13.06 -41.64
C TRP A 403 -3.32 -13.15 -42.05
N PHE A 404 -4.21 -13.60 -41.20
CA PHE A 404 -5.64 -13.48 -41.41
C PHE A 404 -6.16 -12.12 -40.95
N SER A 405 -7.13 -11.58 -41.69
CA SER A 405 -7.77 -10.32 -41.29
C SER A 405 -8.55 -10.48 -39.97
N PRO A 406 -8.36 -9.61 -38.98
CA PRO A 406 -9.13 -9.63 -37.77
C PRO A 406 -10.55 -9.08 -37.94
N ALA A 407 -10.87 -8.53 -39.08
CA ALA A 407 -12.16 -7.89 -39.39
C ALA A 407 -13.19 -8.86 -40.01
N GLY A 408 -14.41 -8.39 -40.05
CA GLY A 408 -15.56 -9.09 -40.68
C GLY A 408 -16.38 -9.93 -39.69
N TYR A 409 -17.49 -10.45 -40.19
CA TYR A 409 -18.50 -11.13 -39.33
C TYR A 409 -17.99 -12.37 -38.58
N ASN A 410 -16.99 -13.04 -39.11
CA ASN A 410 -16.51 -14.28 -38.48
C ASN A 410 -15.49 -14.05 -37.37
N ARG A 411 -14.67 -13.02 -37.45
CA ARG A 411 -13.57 -12.75 -36.55
C ARG A 411 -13.63 -11.39 -35.87
N GLY A 412 -14.30 -10.41 -36.49
CA GLY A 412 -14.33 -9.02 -36.00
C GLY A 412 -15.36 -8.70 -34.95
N ASN A 413 -15.94 -9.69 -34.28
CA ASN A 413 -17.00 -9.46 -33.27
C ASN A 413 -16.41 -8.92 -31.96
N VAL A 414 -16.78 -7.69 -31.60
CA VAL A 414 -16.37 -7.01 -30.37
C VAL A 414 -17.24 -7.47 -29.19
N ARG A 415 -16.59 -8.05 -28.18
CA ARG A 415 -17.28 -8.61 -27.02
C ARG A 415 -17.58 -7.55 -25.95
N GLY A 416 -18.62 -7.79 -25.16
CA GLY A 416 -18.98 -6.96 -24.01
C GLY A 416 -19.44 -5.54 -24.31
N ALA A 417 -19.71 -5.21 -25.58
CA ALA A 417 -20.29 -3.93 -25.97
C ALA A 417 -21.82 -3.96 -25.81
N ILE A 418 -22.34 -3.06 -24.97
CA ILE A 418 -23.79 -2.83 -24.81
C ILE A 418 -24.26 -1.95 -25.98
N SER A 419 -23.49 -0.91 -26.31
CA SER A 419 -23.72 -0.02 -27.43
C SER A 419 -22.38 0.59 -27.89
N LEU A 420 -22.40 1.22 -29.05
CA LEU A 420 -21.31 2.08 -29.51
C LEU A 420 -21.61 3.54 -29.16
N SER A 421 -20.58 4.37 -29.00
CA SER A 421 -20.73 5.81 -28.86
C SER A 421 -21.35 6.43 -30.12
N TYR A 422 -21.09 5.80 -31.26
CA TYR A 422 -21.67 6.16 -32.53
C TYR A 422 -21.68 4.96 -33.49
N ASN A 423 -22.69 4.84 -34.32
CA ASN A 423 -22.84 3.74 -35.30
C ASN A 423 -22.89 4.32 -36.70
N PRO A 424 -21.79 4.27 -37.49
CA PRO A 424 -21.72 4.91 -38.81
C PRO A 424 -22.63 4.25 -39.83
N THR A 425 -23.31 5.08 -40.62
CA THR A 425 -24.11 4.69 -41.81
C THR A 425 -23.21 4.22 -42.95
N GLY A 426 -23.81 3.69 -44.03
CA GLY A 426 -23.04 3.22 -45.19
C GLY A 426 -22.12 4.28 -45.80
N GLY A 427 -22.63 5.51 -46.01
CA GLY A 427 -21.83 6.62 -46.57
C GLY A 427 -20.74 7.10 -45.57
N GLU A 428 -21.05 7.14 -44.30
CA GLU A 428 -20.09 7.53 -43.27
C GLU A 428 -18.97 6.49 -43.13
N ARG A 429 -19.25 5.21 -43.25
CA ARG A 429 -18.23 4.15 -43.30
C ARG A 429 -17.27 4.33 -44.45
N ASP A 430 -17.78 4.70 -45.64
CA ASP A 430 -16.94 4.97 -46.79
C ASP A 430 -16.01 6.19 -46.58
N GLN A 431 -16.50 7.23 -45.89
CA GLN A 431 -15.69 8.40 -45.53
C GLN A 431 -14.58 8.01 -44.52
N LEU A 432 -14.91 7.29 -43.46
CA LEU A 432 -13.93 6.79 -42.46
C LEU A 432 -12.86 5.92 -43.13
N TYR A 433 -13.29 4.99 -43.99
CA TYR A 433 -12.38 4.05 -44.64
C TYR A 433 -11.45 4.73 -45.65
N ARG A 434 -11.92 5.79 -46.35
CA ARG A 434 -11.05 6.66 -47.17
C ARG A 434 -10.03 7.42 -46.32
N ALA A 435 -10.41 7.83 -45.11
CA ALA A 435 -9.54 8.49 -44.16
C ALA A 435 -8.62 7.52 -43.36
N ARG A 436 -8.49 6.26 -43.77
CA ARG A 436 -7.64 5.22 -43.14
C ARG A 436 -8.19 4.72 -41.76
N ILE A 437 -9.43 5.02 -41.45
CA ILE A 437 -10.05 4.69 -40.16
C ILE A 437 -10.90 3.45 -40.35
N ASN A 438 -10.75 2.47 -39.47
CA ASN A 438 -11.53 1.23 -39.49
C ASN A 438 -12.85 1.40 -38.78
N PRO A 439 -13.99 1.37 -39.49
CA PRO A 439 -15.28 1.52 -38.83
C PRO A 439 -15.61 0.28 -37.98
N VAL A 440 -16.07 0.52 -36.76
CA VAL A 440 -16.72 -0.49 -35.91
C VAL A 440 -18.23 -0.22 -35.95
N VAL A 441 -19.00 -1.23 -36.27
CA VAL A 441 -20.41 -1.07 -36.66
C VAL A 441 -21.27 -2.08 -35.92
N ASN A 442 -22.40 -1.64 -35.39
CA ASN A 442 -23.41 -2.54 -34.84
C ASN A 442 -24.39 -2.94 -35.97
N PHE A 443 -24.31 -4.19 -36.41
CA PHE A 443 -25.22 -4.74 -37.39
C PHE A 443 -26.36 -5.50 -36.74
N PRO A 444 -27.62 -5.28 -37.15
CA PRO A 444 -28.75 -6.05 -36.65
C PRO A 444 -28.53 -7.56 -36.82
N GLY A 445 -28.64 -8.31 -35.73
CA GLY A 445 -28.48 -9.77 -35.74
C GLY A 445 -27.03 -10.28 -35.75
N GLN A 446 -26.03 -9.42 -35.96
CA GLN A 446 -24.60 -9.77 -35.97
C GLN A 446 -23.86 -9.16 -34.77
N GLY A 447 -24.41 -8.11 -34.13
CA GLY A 447 -23.75 -7.39 -33.05
C GLY A 447 -22.72 -6.39 -33.52
N VAL A 448 -21.82 -6.03 -32.63
CA VAL A 448 -20.76 -5.04 -32.87
C VAL A 448 -19.57 -5.71 -33.55
N VAL A 449 -19.21 -5.23 -34.72
CA VAL A 449 -18.21 -5.85 -35.62
C VAL A 449 -17.22 -4.82 -36.14
N LEU A 450 -15.93 -5.15 -36.08
CA LEU A 450 -14.89 -4.43 -36.80
C LEU A 450 -15.06 -4.66 -38.31
N PHE A 451 -15.32 -3.61 -39.06
CA PHE A 451 -15.65 -3.67 -40.50
C PHE A 451 -14.64 -2.98 -41.39
N GLY A 452 -13.35 -3.07 -41.06
CA GLY A 452 -12.21 -2.54 -41.79
C GLY A 452 -10.91 -3.14 -41.25
N ASP A 453 -9.90 -3.20 -42.11
CA ASP A 453 -8.60 -3.79 -41.79
C ASP A 453 -7.41 -2.96 -42.33
N LYS A 454 -7.59 -1.63 -42.43
CA LYS A 454 -6.54 -0.71 -42.88
C LYS A 454 -5.56 -0.35 -41.79
N THR A 455 -4.30 -0.16 -42.19
CA THR A 455 -3.30 0.58 -41.42
C THR A 455 -3.42 2.08 -41.65
N ALA A 456 -2.71 2.90 -40.88
CA ALA A 456 -2.66 4.35 -41.04
C ALA A 456 -1.83 4.83 -42.27
N LEU A 457 -1.43 3.93 -43.13
CA LEU A 457 -0.63 4.25 -44.31
C LEU A 457 -1.45 5.06 -45.33
N THR A 458 -0.95 6.24 -45.75
CA THR A 458 -1.61 7.12 -46.72
C THR A 458 -1.43 6.66 -48.16
N LYS A 459 -0.26 6.11 -48.47
CA LYS A 459 0.01 5.65 -49.85
C LYS A 459 -0.52 4.24 -50.05
N PRO A 460 -1.28 3.96 -51.10
CA PRO A 460 -1.71 2.60 -51.43
C PRO A 460 -0.51 1.64 -51.55
N SER A 461 -0.52 0.56 -50.79
CA SER A 461 0.52 -0.44 -50.75
C SER A 461 -0.07 -1.73 -50.19
N ALA A 462 0.62 -2.86 -50.36
CA ALA A 462 0.23 -4.10 -49.70
C ALA A 462 0.21 -3.96 -48.15
N PHE A 463 1.04 -3.06 -47.62
CA PHE A 463 1.15 -2.77 -46.18
C PHE A 463 0.04 -1.83 -45.64
N ASP A 464 -0.91 -1.43 -46.48
CA ASP A 464 -2.08 -0.70 -46.03
C ASP A 464 -3.13 -1.59 -45.35
N ARG A 465 -2.82 -2.90 -45.19
CA ARG A 465 -3.65 -3.90 -44.53
C ARG A 465 -3.00 -4.43 -43.25
N ILE A 466 -3.80 -4.55 -42.20
CA ILE A 466 -3.37 -5.05 -40.87
C ILE A 466 -2.76 -6.45 -41.00
N ASN A 467 -3.45 -7.35 -41.68
CA ASN A 467 -3.02 -8.73 -41.87
C ASN A 467 -1.71 -8.86 -42.64
N VAL A 468 -1.49 -8.07 -43.66
CA VAL A 468 -0.24 -8.09 -44.46
C VAL A 468 0.92 -7.54 -43.62
N ARG A 469 0.72 -6.43 -42.88
CA ARG A 469 1.76 -5.90 -42.03
C ARG A 469 2.15 -6.94 -40.95
N ARG A 470 1.18 -7.58 -40.34
CA ARG A 470 1.42 -8.61 -39.31
C ARG A 470 2.11 -9.85 -39.90
N LEU A 471 1.75 -10.28 -41.12
CA LEU A 471 2.49 -11.34 -41.82
C LEU A 471 3.98 -11.01 -41.92
N PHE A 472 4.31 -9.78 -42.33
CA PHE A 472 5.71 -9.40 -42.52
C PHE A 472 6.47 -9.34 -41.18
N LEU A 473 5.84 -8.89 -40.09
CA LEU A 473 6.46 -8.92 -38.77
C LEU A 473 6.84 -10.36 -38.36
N VAL A 474 5.97 -11.33 -38.58
CA VAL A 474 6.26 -12.74 -38.31
C VAL A 474 7.39 -13.27 -39.18
N LEU A 475 7.39 -12.93 -40.51
CA LEU A 475 8.44 -13.37 -41.41
C LEU A 475 9.79 -12.73 -41.10
N GLU A 476 9.82 -11.43 -40.80
CA GLU A 476 11.04 -10.72 -40.38
C GLU A 476 11.65 -11.33 -39.14
N LYS A 477 10.82 -11.61 -38.11
CA LYS A 477 11.27 -12.27 -36.87
C LYS A 477 11.78 -13.71 -37.12
N ALA A 478 11.08 -14.48 -37.95
CA ALA A 478 11.48 -15.84 -38.28
C ALA A 478 12.80 -15.89 -39.08
N ILE A 479 13.01 -14.95 -40.04
CA ILE A 479 14.25 -14.85 -40.79
C ILE A 479 15.41 -14.37 -39.93
N ALA A 480 15.16 -13.43 -39.01
CA ALA A 480 16.19 -12.94 -38.09
C ALA A 480 16.71 -14.00 -37.11
N THR A 481 15.91 -15.02 -36.84
CA THR A 481 16.26 -16.13 -35.94
C THR A 481 16.84 -17.35 -36.65
N ALA A 482 16.80 -17.39 -37.98
CA ALA A 482 17.34 -18.49 -38.78
C ALA A 482 18.80 -18.24 -39.21
#